data_5a3b1e6b96c46bbbf1e020016b800ee9
#
_entry.id   5a3b1e6b96c46bbbf1e020016b800ee9
#
_cell.length_a   1.000
_cell.length_b   1.000
_cell.length_c   1.000
_cell.angle_alpha   90.00
_cell.angle_beta   90.00
_cell.angle_gamma   90.00
#
_symmetry.space_group_name_H-M   'P 1'
#
loop_
_entity.id
_entity.type
_entity.pdbx_description
1 polymer ?
#
loop_
_entity_poly.entity_id
_entity_poly.type
_entity_poly.pdbx_seq_one_letter_code
_entity_poly.pdbx_strand_id
1 'polypeptide(L)'
;CLLLVPVIIAMVYEVMARKLFVAPTDWAYDTSRMLSGAMFMLGAGYALMRGIHIRADFLYRNWPPRTQALVDGALYLLFYFPAMLFFFWITFEYSVKTWTRWELTMDSALMAPLAPMRTAMPVGIALLILQGVAELARAIHNLSPSIRRWIIRLLPVYALVLAIIFLNVFFPQTMPEWSLFAISLKGAGGFSPQMIGVFMITVMLLAIFVGFPISFTLIFLGFVFGAWGFGTKLVFHLQS
;
A
#
# COMPACT_ATOMS: atom_id res chain seq x y z
N CYS A 1 9.56 -2.04 18.15
CA CYS A 1 10.91 -1.90 18.76
C CYS A 1 11.58 -3.24 19.09
N LEU A 2 10.85 -4.32 19.42
CA LEU A 2 11.49 -5.61 19.77
C LEU A 2 12.29 -6.21 18.61
N LEU A 3 11.84 -6.05 17.36
CA LEU A 3 12.56 -6.55 16.18
C LEU A 3 13.88 -5.81 15.90
N LEU A 4 14.06 -4.62 16.45
CA LEU A 4 15.30 -3.86 16.29
C LEU A 4 16.48 -4.53 17.02
N VAL A 5 16.22 -5.14 18.17
CA VAL A 5 17.27 -5.79 18.96
C VAL A 5 17.96 -6.92 18.20
N PRO A 6 17.24 -7.92 17.63
CA PRO A 6 17.92 -8.97 16.85
C PRO A 6 18.61 -8.44 15.58
N VAL A 7 18.09 -7.36 14.95
CA VAL A 7 18.79 -6.72 13.81
C VAL A 7 20.12 -6.15 14.24
N ILE A 8 20.16 -5.42 15.36
CA ILE A 8 21.41 -4.85 15.89
C ILE A 8 22.40 -5.95 16.24
N ILE A 9 21.94 -7.01 16.93
CA ILE A 9 22.78 -8.13 17.32
C ILE A 9 23.38 -8.81 16.07
N ALA A 10 22.56 -9.10 15.06
CA ALA A 10 23.00 -9.72 13.82
C ALA A 10 24.08 -8.87 13.10
N MET A 11 23.84 -7.54 13.01
CA MET A 11 24.79 -6.63 12.36
C MET A 11 26.10 -6.48 13.14
N VAL A 12 26.04 -6.34 14.46
CA VAL A 12 27.22 -6.25 15.31
C VAL A 12 28.04 -7.54 15.22
N TYR A 13 27.37 -8.68 15.30
CA TYR A 13 28.02 -9.98 15.14
C TYR A 13 28.72 -10.12 13.79
N GLU A 14 28.07 -9.74 12.69
CA GLU A 14 28.64 -9.79 11.34
C GLU A 14 29.91 -8.90 11.24
N VAL A 15 29.83 -7.68 11.77
CA VAL A 15 30.99 -6.75 11.76
C VAL A 15 32.17 -7.33 12.55
N MET A 16 31.90 -7.91 13.71
CA MET A 16 32.94 -8.54 14.54
C MET A 16 33.52 -9.77 13.86
N ALA A 17 32.68 -10.66 13.33
CA ALA A 17 33.11 -11.87 12.62
C ALA A 17 33.99 -11.52 11.43
N ARG A 18 33.60 -10.52 10.64
CA ARG A 18 34.33 -10.08 9.45
C ARG A 18 35.66 -9.38 9.77
N LYS A 19 35.66 -8.52 10.82
CA LYS A 19 36.82 -7.67 11.13
C LYS A 19 37.86 -8.37 12.02
N LEU A 20 37.40 -9.14 13.02
CA LEU A 20 38.27 -9.78 14.00
C LEU A 20 38.69 -11.20 13.57
N PHE A 21 37.76 -11.95 12.98
CA PHE A 21 37.98 -13.35 12.65
C PHE A 21 38.21 -13.61 11.16
N VAL A 22 38.07 -12.55 10.30
CA VAL A 22 38.13 -12.67 8.83
C VAL A 22 37.21 -13.77 8.28
N ALA A 23 36.12 -14.06 9.02
CA ALA A 23 35.15 -15.09 8.71
C ALA A 23 33.76 -14.43 8.52
N PRO A 24 33.43 -13.96 7.29
CA PRO A 24 32.10 -13.41 7.01
C PRO A 24 31.02 -14.47 7.20
N THR A 25 29.84 -14.06 7.70
CA THR A 25 28.72 -14.96 7.92
C THR A 25 27.72 -14.84 6.78
N ASP A 26 27.18 -15.97 6.30
CA ASP A 26 26.20 -15.99 5.21
C ASP A 26 24.79 -15.60 5.68
N TRP A 27 24.47 -15.80 6.97
CA TRP A 27 23.14 -15.64 7.53
C TRP A 27 22.82 -14.23 8.03
N ALA A 28 23.80 -13.46 8.49
CA ALA A 28 23.55 -12.19 9.18
C ALA A 28 22.98 -11.13 8.24
N TYR A 29 23.43 -11.10 6.98
CA TYR A 29 22.91 -10.19 5.96
C TYR A 29 21.43 -10.47 5.67
N ASP A 30 21.08 -11.72 5.41
CA ASP A 30 19.70 -12.11 5.09
C ASP A 30 18.76 -11.88 6.28
N THR A 31 19.17 -12.28 7.47
CA THR A 31 18.42 -12.08 8.70
C THR A 31 18.14 -10.59 8.95
N SER A 32 19.15 -9.73 8.81
CA SER A 32 18.99 -8.30 9.02
C SER A 32 18.09 -7.67 7.97
N ARG A 33 18.19 -8.07 6.70
CA ARG A 33 17.32 -7.61 5.61
C ARG A 33 15.86 -8.01 5.85
N MET A 34 15.63 -9.27 6.20
CA MET A 34 14.28 -9.80 6.45
C MET A 34 13.62 -9.13 7.67
N LEU A 35 14.34 -9.02 8.77
CA LEU A 35 13.83 -8.40 9.99
C LEU A 35 13.59 -6.91 9.82
N SER A 36 14.47 -6.19 9.13
CA SER A 36 14.30 -4.76 8.84
C SER A 36 13.06 -4.53 7.96
N GLY A 37 12.87 -5.34 6.92
CA GLY A 37 11.68 -5.27 6.06
C GLY A 37 10.38 -5.53 6.84
N ALA A 38 10.38 -6.59 7.66
CA ALA A 38 9.23 -6.91 8.52
C ALA A 38 8.95 -5.80 9.54
N MET A 39 9.98 -5.25 10.18
CA MET A 39 9.86 -4.16 11.13
C MET A 39 9.27 -2.91 10.47
N PHE A 40 9.72 -2.57 9.27
CA PHE A 40 9.20 -1.42 8.52
C PHE A 40 7.72 -1.59 8.19
N MET A 41 7.32 -2.75 7.67
CA MET A 41 5.93 -3.03 7.32
C MET A 41 5.00 -3.06 8.54
N LEU A 42 5.39 -3.73 9.62
CA LEU A 42 4.59 -3.79 10.85
C LEU A 42 4.56 -2.44 11.58
N GLY A 43 5.62 -1.63 11.47
CA GLY A 43 5.70 -0.30 12.05
C GLY A 43 4.86 0.77 11.33
N ALA A 44 4.51 0.54 10.06
CA ALA A 44 3.80 1.52 9.24
C ALA A 44 2.41 1.88 9.82
N GLY A 45 1.67 0.90 10.38
CA GLY A 45 0.40 1.16 11.06
C GLY A 45 0.54 2.06 12.28
N TYR A 46 1.59 1.86 13.08
CA TYR A 46 1.90 2.72 14.21
C TYR A 46 2.30 4.13 13.78
N ALA A 47 3.07 4.26 12.70
CA ALA A 47 3.44 5.55 12.14
C ALA A 47 2.20 6.33 11.66
N LEU A 48 1.22 5.66 11.06
CA LEU A 48 -0.05 6.27 10.68
C LEU A 48 -0.83 6.76 11.92
N MET A 49 -0.90 5.94 12.97
CA MET A 49 -1.57 6.31 14.22
C MET A 49 -0.96 7.56 14.87
N ARG A 50 0.36 7.73 14.78
CA ARG A 50 1.07 8.89 15.32
C ARG A 50 1.04 10.12 14.41
N GLY A 51 0.46 10.01 13.21
CA GLY A 51 0.44 11.11 12.25
C GLY A 51 1.82 11.49 11.71
N ILE A 52 2.80 10.58 11.81
CA ILE A 52 4.20 10.81 11.38
C ILE A 52 4.35 10.68 9.85
N HIS A 53 3.27 10.34 9.14
CA HIS A 53 3.33 10.32 7.68
C HIS A 53 3.62 11.71 7.13
N ILE A 54 4.60 11.76 6.22
CA ILE A 54 5.01 13.00 5.56
C ILE A 54 3.80 13.53 4.76
N ARG A 55 3.28 14.67 5.22
CA ARG A 55 2.25 15.45 4.54
C ARG A 55 2.85 16.80 4.14
N ALA A 56 2.50 17.28 2.96
CA ALA A 56 2.82 18.65 2.60
C ALA A 56 1.74 19.59 3.16
N ASP A 57 1.92 20.07 4.38
CA ASP A 57 0.93 20.88 5.12
C ASP A 57 0.78 22.31 4.59
N PHE A 58 1.36 22.61 3.42
CA PHE A 58 1.51 23.99 2.93
C PHE A 58 0.17 24.72 2.75
N LEU A 59 -0.80 24.07 2.13
CA LEU A 59 -2.15 24.63 1.95
C LEU A 59 -3.11 24.16 3.04
N TYR A 60 -2.99 22.90 3.42
CA TYR A 60 -3.87 22.21 4.34
C TYR A 60 -3.95 22.89 5.72
N ARG A 61 -2.83 23.38 6.23
CA ARG A 61 -2.74 24.04 7.55
C ARG A 61 -3.61 25.29 7.66
N ASN A 62 -3.85 25.97 6.54
CA ASN A 62 -4.63 27.23 6.52
C ASN A 62 -6.14 27.01 6.41
N TRP A 63 -6.60 25.77 6.28
CA TRP A 63 -8.01 25.47 6.10
C TRP A 63 -8.74 25.37 7.45
N PRO A 64 -10.04 25.73 7.49
CA PRO A 64 -10.84 25.55 8.68
C PRO A 64 -10.98 24.06 9.02
N PRO A 65 -11.09 23.66 10.33
CA PRO A 65 -11.10 22.26 10.75
C PRO A 65 -12.18 21.39 10.08
N ARG A 66 -13.31 22.00 9.73
CA ARG A 66 -14.41 21.30 9.03
C ARG A 66 -14.01 20.90 7.61
N THR A 67 -13.33 21.79 6.90
CA THR A 67 -12.84 21.54 5.54
C THR A 67 -11.72 20.50 5.56
N GLN A 68 -10.83 20.55 6.54
CA GLN A 68 -9.79 19.54 6.75
C GLN A 68 -10.43 18.16 6.94
N ALA A 69 -11.40 18.03 7.83
CA ALA A 69 -12.08 16.76 8.10
C ALA A 69 -12.82 16.21 6.87
N LEU A 70 -13.40 17.10 6.05
CA LEU A 70 -14.10 16.68 4.83
C LEU A 70 -13.12 16.20 3.76
N VAL A 71 -12.03 16.92 3.55
CA VAL A 71 -10.97 16.55 2.60
C VAL A 71 -10.28 15.26 3.05
N ASP A 72 -9.93 15.13 4.33
CA ASP A 72 -9.34 13.89 4.85
C ASP A 72 -10.29 12.70 4.65
N GLY A 73 -11.57 12.83 5.02
CA GLY A 73 -12.55 11.78 4.81
C GLY A 73 -12.71 11.37 3.34
N ALA A 74 -12.75 12.35 2.42
CA ALA A 74 -12.84 12.10 1.00
C ALA A 74 -11.58 11.40 0.45
N LEU A 75 -10.39 11.85 0.87
CA LEU A 75 -9.13 11.25 0.44
C LEU A 75 -8.95 9.82 0.98
N TYR A 76 -9.35 9.57 2.23
CA TYR A 76 -9.35 8.20 2.77
C TYR A 76 -10.29 7.29 1.97
N LEU A 77 -11.49 7.73 1.64
CA LEU A 77 -12.44 6.93 0.88
C LEU A 77 -12.01 6.74 -0.58
N LEU A 78 -11.58 7.80 -1.28
CA LEU A 78 -11.32 7.72 -2.73
C LEU A 78 -9.96 7.14 -3.08
N PHE A 79 -8.93 7.41 -2.27
CA PHE A 79 -7.56 7.04 -2.61
C PHE A 79 -7.00 5.96 -1.69
N TYR A 80 -7.16 6.13 -0.37
CA TYR A 80 -6.52 5.25 0.60
C TYR A 80 -7.10 3.83 0.57
N PHE A 81 -8.41 3.68 0.77
CA PHE A 81 -9.01 2.34 0.84
C PHE A 81 -8.90 1.55 -0.45
N PRO A 82 -9.20 2.09 -1.64
CA PRO A 82 -8.99 1.33 -2.87
C PRO A 82 -7.55 0.87 -3.03
N ALA A 83 -6.58 1.79 -2.86
CA ALA A 83 -5.17 1.45 -3.01
C ALA A 83 -4.71 0.37 -2.01
N MET A 84 -5.10 0.51 -0.73
CA MET A 84 -4.69 -0.45 0.32
C MET A 84 -5.35 -1.82 0.14
N LEU A 85 -6.62 -1.88 -0.30
CA LEU A 85 -7.28 -3.16 -0.58
C LEU A 85 -6.63 -3.89 -1.75
N PHE A 86 -6.33 -3.18 -2.84
CA PHE A 86 -5.61 -3.77 -3.97
C PHE A 86 -4.21 -4.25 -3.57
N PHE A 87 -3.49 -3.42 -2.83
CA PHE A 87 -2.14 -3.77 -2.37
C PHE A 87 -2.15 -4.95 -1.40
N PHE A 88 -3.14 -5.00 -0.50
CA PHE A 88 -3.35 -6.13 0.40
C PHE A 88 -3.54 -7.44 -0.37
N TRP A 89 -4.43 -7.44 -1.37
CA TRP A 89 -4.72 -8.65 -2.14
C TRP A 89 -3.49 -9.17 -2.88
N ILE A 90 -2.79 -8.28 -3.60
CA ILE A 90 -1.58 -8.66 -4.35
C ILE A 90 -0.52 -9.25 -3.42
N THR A 91 -0.25 -8.58 -2.30
CA THR A 91 0.76 -9.06 -1.34
C THR A 91 0.32 -10.34 -0.63
N PHE A 92 -0.97 -10.51 -0.37
CA PHE A 92 -1.53 -11.73 0.21
C PHE A 92 -1.37 -12.91 -0.75
N GLU A 93 -1.77 -12.77 -2.01
CA GLU A 93 -1.63 -13.81 -3.03
C GLU A 93 -0.15 -14.19 -3.25
N TYR A 94 0.71 -13.17 -3.31
CA TYR A 94 2.15 -13.38 -3.43
C TYR A 94 2.74 -14.12 -2.22
N SER A 95 2.28 -13.79 -1.01
CA SER A 95 2.67 -14.50 0.21
C SER A 95 2.24 -15.97 0.18
N VAL A 96 0.99 -16.25 -0.20
CA VAL A 96 0.47 -17.62 -0.33
C VAL A 96 1.27 -18.43 -1.35
N LYS A 97 1.56 -17.86 -2.52
CA LYS A 97 2.40 -18.52 -3.54
C LYS A 97 3.80 -18.85 -3.03
N THR A 98 4.40 -17.95 -2.25
CA THR A 98 5.73 -18.19 -1.67
C THR A 98 5.72 -19.34 -0.66
N TRP A 99 4.66 -19.49 0.13
CA TRP A 99 4.49 -20.63 1.03
C TRP A 99 4.28 -21.94 0.28
N THR A 100 3.50 -21.94 -0.79
CA THR A 100 3.23 -23.15 -1.58
C THR A 100 4.45 -23.62 -2.40
N ARG A 101 5.23 -22.68 -2.93
CA ARG A 101 6.44 -22.98 -3.72
C ARG A 101 7.69 -23.12 -2.88
N TRP A 102 7.64 -22.76 -1.60
CA TRP A 102 8.78 -22.74 -0.67
C TRP A 102 9.99 -22.01 -1.26
N GLU A 103 9.74 -20.80 -1.74
CA GLU A 103 10.75 -19.99 -2.43
C GLU A 103 11.90 -19.62 -1.49
N LEU A 104 13.12 -19.84 -1.96
CA LEU A 104 14.35 -19.50 -1.24
C LEU A 104 14.95 -18.23 -1.85
N THR A 105 15.73 -17.49 -1.05
CA THR A 105 16.47 -16.35 -1.58
C THR A 105 17.61 -16.84 -2.48
N MET A 106 17.78 -16.20 -3.65
CA MET A 106 18.88 -16.50 -4.58
C MET A 106 20.03 -15.51 -4.41
N ASP A 107 19.86 -14.50 -3.56
CA ASP A 107 20.83 -13.41 -3.39
C ASP A 107 21.96 -13.76 -2.41
N SER A 108 21.84 -14.89 -1.69
CA SER A 108 22.82 -15.31 -0.68
C SER A 108 23.09 -16.81 -0.72
N ALA A 109 24.25 -17.20 -0.22
CA ALA A 109 24.66 -18.59 -0.10
C ALA A 109 23.81 -19.39 0.91
N LEU A 110 23.13 -18.70 1.86
CA LEU A 110 22.29 -19.34 2.87
C LEU A 110 20.97 -19.89 2.29
N MET A 111 20.50 -19.34 1.15
CA MET A 111 19.19 -19.70 0.56
C MET A 111 18.05 -19.66 1.59
N ALA A 112 17.97 -18.57 2.37
CA ALA A 112 16.97 -18.44 3.43
C ALA A 112 15.54 -18.45 2.87
N PRO A 113 14.55 -19.05 3.59
CA PRO A 113 13.16 -19.05 3.12
C PRO A 113 12.56 -17.64 3.14
N LEU A 114 11.99 -17.21 2.01
CA LEU A 114 11.38 -15.88 1.85
C LEU A 114 9.98 -15.77 2.44
N ALA A 115 9.32 -16.90 2.71
CA ALA A 115 7.95 -16.97 3.16
C ALA A 115 7.65 -16.13 4.43
N PRO A 116 8.46 -16.16 5.51
CA PRO A 116 8.20 -15.37 6.72
C PRO A 116 8.26 -13.85 6.46
N MET A 117 9.22 -13.40 5.65
CA MET A 117 9.35 -11.99 5.29
C MET A 117 8.16 -11.51 4.46
N ARG A 118 7.75 -12.31 3.48
CA ARG A 118 6.63 -11.95 2.60
C ARG A 118 5.29 -11.95 3.33
N THR A 119 5.12 -12.75 4.39
CA THR A 119 3.91 -12.69 5.23
C THR A 119 3.83 -11.41 6.07
N ALA A 120 4.95 -10.79 6.41
CA ALA A 120 4.94 -9.51 7.12
C ALA A 120 4.30 -8.38 6.30
N MET A 121 4.34 -8.45 4.95
CA MET A 121 3.72 -7.46 4.07
C MET A 121 2.19 -7.41 4.21
N PRO A 122 1.42 -8.49 3.94
CA PRO A 122 -0.03 -8.44 4.09
C PRO A 122 -0.47 -8.17 5.53
N VAL A 123 0.26 -8.66 6.52
CA VAL A 123 -0.04 -8.34 7.93
C VAL A 123 0.14 -6.86 8.22
N GLY A 124 1.23 -6.25 7.77
CA GLY A 124 1.48 -4.81 7.94
C GLY A 124 0.42 -3.96 7.22
N ILE A 125 0.02 -4.34 6.01
CA ILE A 125 -1.05 -3.65 5.26
C ILE A 125 -2.41 -3.82 5.93
N ALA A 126 -2.73 -5.00 6.49
CA ALA A 126 -3.95 -5.20 7.26
C ALA A 126 -4.01 -4.27 8.48
N LEU A 127 -2.90 -4.12 9.21
CA LEU A 127 -2.80 -3.17 10.31
C LEU A 127 -2.96 -1.72 9.84
N LEU A 128 -2.40 -1.36 8.67
CA LEU A 128 -2.61 -0.05 8.05
C LEU A 128 -4.08 0.18 7.73
N ILE A 129 -4.77 -0.78 7.11
CA ILE A 129 -6.20 -0.68 6.80
C ILE A 129 -7.01 -0.47 8.07
N LEU A 130 -6.76 -1.23 9.13
CA LEU A 130 -7.43 -1.07 10.43
C LEU A 130 -7.21 0.32 11.01
N GLN A 131 -5.97 0.82 10.95
CA GLN A 131 -5.67 2.19 11.40
C GLN A 131 -6.35 3.24 10.51
N GLY A 132 -6.40 3.02 9.19
CA GLY A 132 -7.11 3.89 8.26
C GLY A 132 -8.62 3.99 8.57
N VAL A 133 -9.25 2.88 8.96
CA VAL A 133 -10.65 2.89 9.44
C VAL A 133 -10.79 3.75 10.69
N ALA A 134 -9.85 3.66 11.64
CA ALA A 134 -9.87 4.49 12.85
C ALA A 134 -9.71 5.99 12.52
N GLU A 135 -8.81 6.35 11.59
CA GLU A 135 -8.64 7.73 11.14
C GLU A 135 -9.88 8.27 10.40
N LEU A 136 -10.47 7.44 9.53
CA LEU A 136 -11.73 7.78 8.87
C LEU A 136 -12.85 8.04 9.88
N ALA A 137 -12.96 7.20 10.91
CA ALA A 137 -13.96 7.38 11.97
C ALA A 137 -13.74 8.69 12.74
N ARG A 138 -12.49 9.06 13.02
CA ARG A 138 -12.13 10.35 13.63
C ARG A 138 -12.49 11.52 12.71
N ALA A 139 -12.17 11.44 11.42
CA ALA A 139 -12.53 12.45 10.43
C ALA A 139 -14.05 12.65 10.36
N ILE A 140 -14.82 11.57 10.30
CA ILE A 140 -16.29 11.61 10.26
C ILE A 140 -16.88 12.18 11.57
N HIS A 141 -16.26 11.88 12.72
CA HIS A 141 -16.71 12.42 14.01
C HIS A 141 -16.57 13.95 14.07
N ASN A 142 -15.54 14.51 13.46
CA ASN A 142 -15.27 15.95 13.42
C ASN A 142 -16.15 16.72 12.45
N LEU A 143 -16.95 16.01 11.62
CA LEU A 143 -17.90 16.62 10.68
C LEU A 143 -19.20 17.05 11.38
N SER A 144 -19.90 17.99 10.74
CA SER A 144 -21.22 18.41 11.22
C SER A 144 -22.22 17.24 11.27
N PRO A 145 -23.19 17.22 12.20
CA PRO A 145 -24.14 16.11 12.36
C PRO A 145 -24.94 15.78 11.10
N SER A 146 -25.22 16.77 10.27
CA SER A 146 -25.93 16.58 9.00
C SER A 146 -25.09 15.82 7.98
N ILE A 147 -23.86 16.26 7.74
CA ILE A 147 -22.92 15.63 6.80
C ILE A 147 -22.54 14.22 7.27
N ARG A 148 -22.29 14.07 8.58
CA ARG A 148 -21.98 12.77 9.19
C ARG A 148 -23.07 11.73 8.92
N ARG A 149 -24.35 12.08 9.09
CA ARG A 149 -25.47 11.17 8.81
C ARG A 149 -25.52 10.73 7.34
N TRP A 150 -25.25 11.64 6.42
CA TRP A 150 -25.21 11.34 4.98
C TRP A 150 -24.05 10.39 4.64
N ILE A 151 -22.85 10.67 5.14
CA ILE A 151 -21.68 9.81 4.91
C ILE A 151 -21.90 8.41 5.47
N ILE A 152 -22.41 8.28 6.70
CA ILE A 152 -22.67 6.97 7.32
C ILE A 152 -23.71 6.17 6.49
N ARG A 153 -24.72 6.83 5.92
CA ARG A 153 -25.71 6.16 5.05
C ARG A 153 -25.11 5.72 3.71
N LEU A 154 -24.18 6.48 3.17
CA LEU A 154 -23.50 6.17 1.89
C LEU A 154 -22.36 5.18 2.04
N LEU A 155 -21.82 5.00 3.24
CA LEU A 155 -20.69 4.11 3.50
C LEU A 155 -20.94 2.64 3.06
N PRO A 156 -22.10 2.01 3.33
CA PRO A 156 -22.34 0.66 2.85
C PRO A 156 -22.47 0.59 1.32
N VAL A 157 -23.02 1.62 0.68
CA VAL A 157 -23.08 1.70 -0.79
C VAL A 157 -21.68 1.81 -1.37
N TYR A 158 -20.82 2.65 -0.78
CA TYR A 158 -19.42 2.76 -1.16
C TYR A 158 -18.65 1.45 -0.99
N ALA A 159 -18.84 0.75 0.15
CA ALA A 159 -18.21 -0.54 0.39
C ALA A 159 -18.67 -1.60 -0.64
N LEU A 160 -19.95 -1.57 -1.01
CA LEU A 160 -20.50 -2.46 -2.04
C LEU A 160 -19.89 -2.14 -3.42
N VAL A 161 -19.78 -0.86 -3.80
CA VAL A 161 -19.15 -0.44 -5.06
C VAL A 161 -17.67 -0.87 -5.09
N LEU A 162 -16.93 -0.66 -4.00
CA LEU A 162 -15.54 -1.13 -3.90
C LEU A 162 -15.44 -2.65 -4.03
N ALA A 163 -16.32 -3.40 -3.38
CA ALA A 163 -16.36 -4.85 -3.49
C ALA A 163 -16.65 -5.30 -4.93
N ILE A 164 -17.56 -4.65 -5.63
CA ILE A 164 -17.85 -4.94 -7.05
C ILE A 164 -16.64 -4.64 -7.92
N ILE A 165 -15.98 -3.49 -7.74
CA ILE A 165 -14.77 -3.14 -8.50
C ILE A 165 -13.68 -4.17 -8.22
N PHE A 166 -13.47 -4.53 -6.97
CA PHE A 166 -12.48 -5.51 -6.55
C PHE A 166 -12.75 -6.88 -7.22
N LEU A 167 -13.99 -7.38 -7.14
CA LEU A 167 -14.38 -8.66 -7.75
C LEU A 167 -14.22 -8.64 -9.28
N ASN A 168 -14.56 -7.54 -9.94
CA ASN A 168 -14.36 -7.41 -11.40
C ASN A 168 -12.89 -7.46 -11.80
N VAL A 169 -12.01 -6.83 -11.02
CA VAL A 169 -10.58 -6.76 -11.34
C VAL A 169 -9.89 -8.09 -11.09
N PHE A 170 -10.18 -8.76 -9.96
CA PHE A 170 -9.46 -9.97 -9.56
C PHE A 170 -10.15 -11.27 -9.99
N PHE A 171 -11.46 -11.25 -10.16
CA PHE A 171 -12.25 -12.42 -10.54
C PHE A 171 -13.17 -12.12 -11.74
N PRO A 172 -12.60 -11.75 -12.90
CA PRO A 172 -13.40 -11.36 -14.08
C PRO A 172 -14.32 -12.49 -14.58
N GLN A 173 -13.98 -13.75 -14.30
CA GLN A 173 -14.78 -14.90 -14.72
C GLN A 173 -16.06 -15.14 -13.89
N THR A 174 -16.16 -14.52 -12.72
CA THR A 174 -17.30 -14.69 -11.81
C THR A 174 -18.38 -13.64 -12.03
N MET A 175 -18.09 -12.58 -12.79
CA MET A 175 -19.02 -11.47 -13.01
C MET A 175 -19.76 -11.61 -14.35
N PRO A 176 -21.08 -11.32 -14.38
CA PRO A 176 -21.84 -11.32 -15.60
C PRO A 176 -21.33 -10.21 -16.56
N GLU A 177 -21.40 -10.48 -17.87
CA GLU A 177 -20.90 -9.58 -18.95
C GLU A 177 -21.54 -8.17 -18.95
N TRP A 178 -22.73 -8.01 -18.36
CA TRP A 178 -23.42 -6.73 -18.24
C TRP A 178 -22.94 -5.87 -17.07
N SER A 179 -22.00 -6.35 -16.26
CA SER A 179 -21.41 -5.49 -15.23
C SER A 179 -20.73 -4.30 -15.93
N LEU A 180 -21.35 -3.13 -15.82
CA LEU A 180 -20.93 -1.85 -16.44
C LEU A 180 -19.48 -1.44 -16.08
N PHE A 181 -18.83 -2.18 -15.21
CA PHE A 181 -17.44 -2.03 -14.78
C PHE A 181 -16.46 -3.02 -15.44
N ALA A 182 -16.84 -3.74 -16.48
CA ALA A 182 -15.87 -4.14 -17.48
C ALA A 182 -15.35 -2.86 -18.17
N ILE A 183 -14.80 -1.94 -17.39
CA ILE A 183 -13.85 -0.95 -17.88
C ILE A 183 -12.71 -1.80 -18.41
N SER A 184 -12.83 -2.20 -19.67
CA SER A 184 -11.68 -2.49 -20.47
C SER A 184 -10.86 -1.21 -20.42
N LEU A 185 -9.98 -1.13 -19.43
CA LEU A 185 -8.82 -0.24 -19.47
C LEU A 185 -7.92 -0.80 -20.59
N LYS A 186 -8.49 -0.88 -21.78
CA LYS A 186 -7.74 -0.99 -23.02
C LYS A 186 -6.83 0.20 -22.99
N GLY A 187 -5.55 -0.08 -22.98
CA GLY A 187 -4.50 0.91 -22.88
C GLY A 187 -4.88 2.17 -23.64
N ALA A 188 -4.61 3.31 -23.06
CA ALA A 188 -5.09 4.61 -23.52
C ALA A 188 -4.87 4.77 -25.03
N GLY A 189 -5.85 4.36 -25.80
CA GLY A 189 -5.80 4.50 -27.25
C GLY A 189 -5.66 5.99 -27.57
N GLY A 190 -4.44 6.40 -27.93
CA GLY A 190 -4.13 7.75 -28.34
C GLY A 190 -3.15 8.54 -27.47
N PHE A 191 -2.86 8.15 -26.24
CA PHE A 191 -1.85 8.81 -25.42
C PHE A 191 -0.52 8.04 -25.45
N SER A 192 0.58 8.77 -25.73
CA SER A 192 1.90 8.17 -25.65
C SER A 192 2.24 7.84 -24.17
N PRO A 193 3.05 6.81 -23.89
CA PRO A 193 3.49 6.47 -22.52
C PRO A 193 4.13 7.65 -21.79
N GLN A 194 4.79 8.54 -22.56
CA GLN A 194 5.40 9.75 -22.02
C GLN A 194 4.35 10.76 -21.52
N MET A 195 3.25 10.95 -22.24
CA MET A 195 2.15 11.84 -21.80
C MET A 195 1.45 11.30 -20.56
N ILE A 196 1.27 9.99 -20.48
CA ILE A 196 0.70 9.33 -19.28
C ILE A 196 1.62 9.58 -18.07
N GLY A 197 2.94 9.47 -18.23
CA GLY A 197 3.92 9.76 -17.19
C GLY A 197 3.87 11.21 -16.70
N VAL A 198 3.82 12.17 -17.63
CA VAL A 198 3.71 13.61 -17.29
C VAL A 198 2.40 13.88 -16.55
N PHE A 199 1.29 13.31 -17.00
CA PHE A 199 -0.01 13.48 -16.36
C PHE A 199 -0.01 12.86 -14.94
N MET A 200 0.59 11.68 -14.76
CA MET A 200 0.78 11.05 -13.46
C MET A 200 1.55 11.96 -12.49
N ILE A 201 2.67 12.55 -12.93
CA ILE A 201 3.47 13.47 -12.10
C ILE A 201 2.67 14.71 -11.74
N THR A 202 1.91 15.25 -12.68
CA THR A 202 1.07 16.44 -12.44
C THR A 202 0.01 16.17 -11.38
N VAL A 203 -0.71 15.03 -11.51
CA VAL A 203 -1.72 14.63 -10.51
C VAL A 203 -1.08 14.32 -9.16
N MET A 204 0.12 13.72 -9.15
CA MET A 204 0.89 13.50 -7.93
C MET A 204 1.22 14.81 -7.22
N LEU A 205 1.74 15.80 -7.93
CA LEU A 205 2.06 17.11 -7.37
C LEU A 205 0.81 17.79 -6.81
N LEU A 206 -0.30 17.78 -7.54
CA LEU A 206 -1.56 18.34 -7.07
C LEU A 206 -2.05 17.65 -5.78
N ALA A 207 -2.00 16.32 -5.71
CA ALA A 207 -2.40 15.56 -4.53
C ALA A 207 -1.52 15.88 -3.32
N ILE A 208 -0.20 16.04 -3.53
CA ILE A 208 0.75 16.44 -2.50
C ILE A 208 0.43 17.87 -2.01
N PHE A 209 0.15 18.80 -2.90
CA PHE A 209 -0.23 20.18 -2.53
C PHE A 209 -1.52 20.24 -1.72
N VAL A 210 -2.48 19.36 -2.00
CA VAL A 210 -3.72 19.22 -1.22
C VAL A 210 -3.46 18.67 0.19
N GLY A 211 -2.25 18.13 0.46
CA GLY A 211 -1.85 17.65 1.78
C GLY A 211 -2.09 16.16 2.00
N PHE A 212 -2.25 15.39 0.90
CA PHE A 212 -2.37 13.93 1.04
C PHE A 212 -1.01 13.28 1.33
N PRO A 213 -0.94 12.22 2.16
CA PRO A 213 0.31 11.52 2.43
C PRO A 213 0.94 10.99 1.16
N ILE A 214 2.20 11.36 0.92
CA ILE A 214 2.94 11.06 -0.33
C ILE A 214 2.93 9.56 -0.63
N SER A 215 3.14 8.73 0.40
CA SER A 215 3.20 7.27 0.25
C SER A 215 1.94 6.67 -0.36
N PHE A 216 0.77 7.10 0.11
CA PHE A 216 -0.52 6.58 -0.39
C PHE A 216 -0.86 7.12 -1.78
N THR A 217 -0.50 8.38 -2.04
CA THR A 217 -0.63 8.98 -3.36
C THR A 217 0.17 8.19 -4.40
N LEU A 218 1.43 7.87 -4.10
CA LEU A 218 2.29 7.10 -4.99
C LEU A 218 1.75 5.70 -5.26
N ILE A 219 1.28 4.99 -4.24
CA ILE A 219 0.70 3.66 -4.41
C ILE A 219 -0.55 3.72 -5.30
N PHE A 220 -1.46 4.65 -5.01
CA PHE A 220 -2.70 4.80 -5.78
C PHE A 220 -2.43 5.18 -7.23
N LEU A 221 -1.61 6.20 -7.46
CA LEU A 221 -1.27 6.67 -8.81
C LEU A 221 -0.49 5.63 -9.59
N GLY A 222 0.47 4.96 -8.96
CA GLY A 222 1.22 3.86 -9.56
C GLY A 222 0.29 2.75 -10.04
N PHE A 223 -0.74 2.43 -9.26
CA PHE A 223 -1.73 1.43 -9.60
C PHE A 223 -2.63 1.88 -10.77
N VAL A 224 -3.24 3.07 -10.65
CA VAL A 224 -4.17 3.60 -11.65
C VAL A 224 -3.48 3.86 -12.98
N PHE A 225 -2.35 4.56 -12.96
CA PHE A 225 -1.61 4.88 -14.18
C PHE A 225 -0.84 3.69 -14.74
N GLY A 226 -0.39 2.77 -13.89
CA GLY A 226 0.18 1.49 -14.31
C GLY A 226 -0.84 0.65 -15.07
N ALA A 227 -2.05 0.51 -14.54
CA ALA A 227 -3.15 -0.18 -15.21
C ALA A 227 -3.59 0.52 -16.51
N TRP A 228 -3.59 1.86 -16.53
CA TRP A 228 -3.95 2.64 -17.71
C TRP A 228 -2.88 2.58 -18.82
N GLY A 229 -1.60 2.72 -18.45
CA GLY A 229 -0.49 2.77 -19.41
C GLY A 229 -0.11 1.41 -19.99
N PHE A 230 -0.10 0.37 -19.17
CA PHE A 230 0.36 -0.97 -19.55
C PHE A 230 -0.78 -1.98 -19.73
N GLY A 231 -2.01 -1.61 -19.41
CA GLY A 231 -3.15 -2.50 -19.37
C GLY A 231 -3.14 -3.40 -18.11
N THR A 232 -4.34 -3.85 -17.72
CA THR A 232 -4.53 -4.69 -16.53
C THR A 232 -3.75 -6.01 -16.59
N LYS A 233 -3.51 -6.54 -17.78
CA LYS A 233 -2.75 -7.78 -17.96
C LYS A 233 -1.30 -7.68 -17.47
N LEU A 234 -0.64 -6.55 -17.64
CA LEU A 234 0.78 -6.40 -17.30
C LEU A 234 0.98 -6.12 -15.81
N VAL A 235 0.05 -5.41 -15.17
CA VAL A 235 0.06 -5.18 -13.72
C VAL A 235 -0.15 -6.49 -12.97
N PHE A 236 -0.87 -7.47 -13.58
CA PHE A 236 -1.17 -8.77 -12.97
C PHE A 236 -0.35 -9.93 -13.56
N HIS A 237 0.42 -9.72 -14.64
CA HIS A 237 1.27 -10.74 -15.27
C HIS A 237 2.58 -11.05 -14.52
N LEU A 238 2.78 -10.49 -13.36
CA LEU A 238 3.74 -11.02 -12.39
C LEU A 238 3.25 -12.37 -11.81
N GLN A 239 2.26 -12.97 -12.43
CA GLN A 239 1.57 -14.19 -11.97
C GLN A 239 1.93 -15.45 -12.75
N SER A 240 2.76 -15.36 -13.77
CA SER A 240 3.25 -16.55 -14.50
C SER A 240 4.64 -16.97 -14.05
#